data_2dd0e0dc1ed5a876562474de7999ff2c
#
_entry.id   2dd0e0dc1ed5a876562474de7999ff2c
#
_cell.length_a   1.000
_cell.length_b   1.000
_cell.length_c   1.000
_cell.angle_alpha   90.00
_cell.angle_beta   90.00
_cell.angle_gamma   90.00
#
_symmetry.space_group_name_H-M   'P 1'
#
loop_
_entity.id
_entity.type
_entity.pdbx_description
1 polymer ?
#
loop_
_entity_poly.entity_id
_entity_poly.type
_entity_poly.pdbx_seq_one_letter_code
_entity_poly.pdbx_strand_id
1 'polypeptide(L)'
;MGRCMKKPVALIILDGWGINENCENNAVCLAKTPRLDDLFQSYPSTWLNASGLNVGLPEGQMGNSEVGHLNIGAGRIIYQDLTRISQSIAEGDFFTNRVLLEALQQIHKAGGKLHLMGLLSDGGVHSHNTHLYALIEMAKRQGVETCIHAFMDGRDTPPQSGAGYLAQLETELKRIQHGQVATVIGRYYAMDRDNRWDRVSRAWQAITLGQGQAVHSSSEAIE
;
A
#
# COMPACT_ATOMS: atom_id res chain seq x y z
N MET A 1 -40.02 -40.39 0.27
CA MET A 1 -38.84 -39.63 0.69
C MET A 1 -39.21 -38.16 0.73
N GLY A 2 -39.49 -37.60 1.91
CA GLY A 2 -39.81 -36.20 2.08
C GLY A 2 -38.59 -35.34 1.82
N ARG A 3 -38.67 -34.43 0.84
CA ARG A 3 -37.66 -33.36 0.65
C ARG A 3 -37.64 -32.50 1.92
N CYS A 4 -36.58 -32.60 2.70
CA CYS A 4 -36.33 -31.67 3.78
C CYS A 4 -36.21 -30.27 3.15
N MET A 5 -37.25 -29.45 3.26
CA MET A 5 -37.18 -28.06 2.79
C MET A 5 -36.15 -27.32 3.64
N LYS A 6 -35.07 -26.89 3.03
CA LYS A 6 -34.08 -26.04 3.69
C LYS A 6 -34.77 -24.74 4.11
N LYS A 7 -34.70 -24.42 5.40
CA LYS A 7 -35.19 -23.14 5.89
C LYS A 7 -34.34 -22.00 5.29
N PRO A 8 -34.96 -20.93 4.80
CA PRO A 8 -34.19 -19.79 4.30
C PRO A 8 -33.41 -19.12 5.45
N VAL A 9 -32.22 -18.62 5.11
CA VAL A 9 -31.40 -17.79 6.01
C VAL A 9 -31.27 -16.42 5.35
N ALA A 10 -31.50 -15.35 6.10
CA ALA A 10 -31.30 -13.97 5.66
C ALA A 10 -30.15 -13.35 6.43
N LEU A 11 -29.22 -12.73 5.73
CA LEU A 11 -28.19 -11.87 6.28
C LEU A 11 -28.60 -10.42 6.00
N ILE A 12 -28.75 -9.61 7.06
CA ILE A 12 -29.08 -8.19 6.94
C ILE A 12 -27.87 -7.39 7.42
N ILE A 13 -27.31 -6.56 6.54
CA ILE A 13 -26.15 -5.72 6.82
C ILE A 13 -26.61 -4.28 6.93
N LEU A 14 -26.42 -3.68 8.12
CA LEU A 14 -26.63 -2.26 8.36
C LEU A 14 -25.29 -1.55 8.13
N ASP A 15 -24.95 -1.29 6.89
CA ASP A 15 -23.68 -0.70 6.49
C ASP A 15 -23.52 0.70 7.08
N GLY A 16 -22.35 0.96 7.68
CA GLY A 16 -22.07 2.20 8.40
C GLY A 16 -22.67 2.30 9.80
N TRP A 17 -23.43 1.28 10.26
CA TRP A 17 -23.97 1.25 11.63
C TRP A 17 -22.89 0.80 12.60
N GLY A 18 -22.22 1.76 13.23
CA GLY A 18 -21.18 1.49 14.24
C GLY A 18 -21.78 1.46 15.66
N ILE A 19 -20.96 1.03 16.59
CA ILE A 19 -21.30 1.01 18.02
C ILE A 19 -20.44 2.07 18.72
N ASN A 20 -21.12 3.03 19.36
CA ASN A 20 -20.51 4.05 20.18
C ASN A 20 -21.48 4.39 21.30
N GLU A 21 -21.04 4.27 22.55
CA GLU A 21 -21.84 4.55 23.74
C GLU A 21 -22.04 6.05 23.97
N ASN A 22 -21.19 6.89 23.40
CA ASN A 22 -21.37 8.34 23.46
C ASN A 22 -22.49 8.77 22.50
N CYS A 23 -23.54 9.36 23.06
CA CYS A 23 -24.70 9.83 22.32
C CYS A 23 -24.53 11.27 21.76
N GLU A 24 -23.47 11.99 22.08
CA GLU A 24 -23.24 13.31 21.55
C GLU A 24 -22.95 13.22 20.05
N ASN A 25 -23.77 13.91 19.23
CA ASN A 25 -23.69 13.88 17.77
C ASN A 25 -23.79 12.47 17.15
N ASN A 26 -24.40 11.51 17.85
CA ASN A 26 -24.54 10.11 17.43
C ASN A 26 -26.00 9.79 17.07
N ALA A 27 -26.32 9.84 15.79
CA ALA A 27 -27.68 9.59 15.31
C ALA A 27 -28.19 8.18 15.64
N VAL A 28 -27.31 7.17 15.68
CA VAL A 28 -27.65 5.79 16.05
C VAL A 28 -28.12 5.72 17.50
N CYS A 29 -27.36 6.33 18.42
CA CYS A 29 -27.69 6.35 19.84
C CYS A 29 -28.96 7.19 20.14
N LEU A 30 -29.18 8.27 19.40
CA LEU A 30 -30.32 9.18 19.60
C LEU A 30 -31.62 8.68 18.95
N ALA A 31 -31.52 7.73 18.01
CA ALA A 31 -32.68 7.18 17.33
C ALA A 31 -33.52 6.29 18.25
N LYS A 32 -34.83 6.29 18.05
CA LYS A 32 -35.73 5.36 18.71
C LYS A 32 -35.73 4.03 17.95
N THR A 33 -35.05 3.02 18.49
CA THR A 33 -34.82 1.73 17.83
C THR A 33 -35.38 0.54 18.64
N PRO A 34 -36.65 0.56 19.11
CA PRO A 34 -37.15 -0.42 20.06
C PRO A 34 -37.06 -1.87 19.58
N ARG A 35 -37.14 -2.10 18.27
CA ARG A 35 -37.03 -3.46 17.71
C ARG A 35 -35.58 -3.96 17.67
N LEU A 36 -34.61 -3.10 17.37
CA LEU A 36 -33.21 -3.45 17.46
C LEU A 36 -32.76 -3.65 18.89
N ASP A 37 -33.25 -2.79 19.81
CA ASP A 37 -32.98 -2.89 21.23
C ASP A 37 -33.46 -4.23 21.78
N ASP A 38 -34.70 -4.66 21.42
CA ASP A 38 -35.24 -5.96 21.77
C ASP A 38 -34.43 -7.13 21.16
N LEU A 39 -33.98 -7.03 19.94
CA LEU A 39 -33.12 -8.04 19.30
C LEU A 39 -31.79 -8.19 20.05
N PHE A 40 -31.13 -7.08 20.38
CA PHE A 40 -29.85 -7.12 21.13
C PHE A 40 -29.99 -7.68 22.53
N GLN A 41 -31.15 -7.51 23.18
CA GLN A 41 -31.43 -8.07 24.51
C GLN A 41 -31.82 -9.54 24.46
N SER A 42 -32.56 -9.96 23.43
CA SER A 42 -33.21 -11.27 23.39
C SER A 42 -32.40 -12.35 22.65
N TYR A 43 -31.43 -11.95 21.85
CA TYR A 43 -30.65 -12.87 21.01
C TYR A 43 -29.15 -12.76 21.24
N PRO A 44 -28.38 -13.83 20.96
CA PRO A 44 -26.92 -13.78 21.07
C PRO A 44 -26.34 -12.68 20.17
N SER A 45 -25.44 -11.87 20.72
CA SER A 45 -24.75 -10.80 19.98
C SER A 45 -23.24 -10.86 20.22
N THR A 46 -22.45 -10.37 19.26
CA THR A 46 -20.99 -10.25 19.38
C THR A 46 -20.50 -9.02 18.64
N TRP A 47 -19.30 -8.61 18.97
CA TRP A 47 -18.64 -7.46 18.36
C TRP A 47 -17.70 -7.90 17.25
N LEU A 48 -17.69 -7.16 16.17
CA LEU A 48 -16.74 -7.32 15.06
C LEU A 48 -15.91 -6.06 14.92
N ASN A 49 -14.61 -6.25 14.77
CA ASN A 49 -13.74 -5.16 14.37
C ASN A 49 -14.00 -4.80 12.91
N ALA A 50 -14.06 -3.49 12.61
CA ALA A 50 -14.35 -2.97 11.27
C ALA A 50 -13.20 -2.14 10.71
N SER A 51 -11.97 -2.24 11.24
CA SER A 51 -10.82 -1.43 10.85
C SER A 51 -9.50 -2.20 10.95
N GLY A 52 -8.47 -1.65 10.33
CA GLY A 52 -7.09 -2.13 10.42
C GLY A 52 -6.91 -3.58 9.96
N LEU A 53 -5.98 -4.28 10.56
CA LEU A 53 -5.62 -5.66 10.18
C LEU A 53 -6.78 -6.64 10.29
N ASN A 54 -7.75 -6.37 11.16
CA ASN A 54 -8.94 -7.23 11.34
C ASN A 54 -9.86 -7.27 10.10
N VAL A 55 -9.69 -6.34 9.18
CA VAL A 55 -10.41 -6.30 7.89
C VAL A 55 -9.47 -6.29 6.69
N GLY A 56 -8.19 -6.56 6.91
CA GLY A 56 -7.19 -6.67 5.84
C GLY A 56 -6.58 -5.35 5.39
N LEU A 57 -6.77 -4.28 6.16
CA LEU A 57 -6.18 -2.95 5.95
C LEU A 57 -4.94 -2.75 6.84
N PRO A 58 -4.09 -1.76 6.54
CA PRO A 58 -3.02 -1.36 7.44
C PRO A 58 -3.52 -1.02 8.85
N GLU A 59 -2.66 -1.19 9.85
CA GLU A 59 -2.95 -0.81 11.24
C GLU A 59 -3.39 0.66 11.33
N GLY A 60 -4.43 0.95 12.12
CA GLY A 60 -4.97 2.30 12.30
C GLY A 60 -5.82 2.83 11.13
N GLN A 61 -5.88 2.14 10.01
CA GLN A 61 -6.72 2.56 8.89
C GLN A 61 -8.19 2.21 9.16
N MET A 62 -9.07 3.21 8.99
CA MET A 62 -10.52 3.01 9.09
C MET A 62 -11.01 2.09 7.98
N GLY A 63 -11.92 1.17 8.32
CA GLY A 63 -12.58 0.28 7.37
C GLY A 63 -13.50 1.01 6.40
N ASN A 64 -13.93 0.29 5.38
CA ASN A 64 -14.90 0.76 4.41
C ASN A 64 -15.82 -0.40 3.98
N SER A 65 -16.88 -0.05 3.26
CA SER A 65 -17.90 -1.02 2.81
C SER A 65 -17.31 -2.14 1.95
N GLU A 66 -16.36 -1.82 1.06
CA GLU A 66 -15.77 -2.79 0.14
C GLU A 66 -15.04 -3.91 0.89
N VAL A 67 -14.12 -3.57 1.78
CA VAL A 67 -13.38 -4.59 2.54
C VAL A 67 -14.27 -5.34 3.51
N GLY A 68 -15.27 -4.69 4.12
CA GLY A 68 -16.23 -5.33 5.02
C GLY A 68 -17.06 -6.39 4.31
N HIS A 69 -17.67 -6.05 3.17
CA HIS A 69 -18.46 -6.99 2.38
C HIS A 69 -17.61 -8.12 1.78
N LEU A 70 -16.38 -7.81 1.36
CA LEU A 70 -15.44 -8.81 0.86
C LEU A 70 -15.13 -9.87 1.93
N ASN A 71 -14.84 -9.44 3.16
CA ASN A 71 -14.55 -10.34 4.28
C ASN A 71 -15.77 -11.18 4.67
N ILE A 72 -16.96 -10.58 4.74
CA ILE A 72 -18.22 -11.29 5.01
C ILE A 72 -18.45 -12.36 3.93
N GLY A 73 -18.32 -11.99 2.65
CA GLY A 73 -18.53 -12.91 1.52
C GLY A 73 -17.51 -14.05 1.48
N ALA A 74 -16.26 -13.78 1.83
CA ALA A 74 -15.19 -14.76 1.86
C ALA A 74 -15.20 -15.65 3.11
N GLY A 75 -15.87 -15.23 4.18
CA GLY A 75 -15.85 -15.90 5.49
C GLY A 75 -14.47 -15.90 6.16
N ARG A 76 -13.58 -15.00 5.76
CA ARG A 76 -12.23 -14.82 6.31
C ARG A 76 -11.71 -13.42 6.02
N ILE A 77 -10.65 -13.01 6.71
CA ILE A 77 -9.96 -11.75 6.41
C ILE A 77 -9.27 -11.86 5.05
N ILE A 78 -9.52 -10.89 4.18
CA ILE A 78 -8.84 -10.72 2.90
C ILE A 78 -7.92 -9.51 3.01
N TYR A 79 -6.63 -9.76 3.11
CA TYR A 79 -5.65 -8.68 3.15
C TYR A 79 -5.58 -7.96 1.81
N GLN A 80 -5.67 -6.62 1.86
CA GLN A 80 -5.42 -5.77 0.69
C GLN A 80 -3.95 -5.88 0.26
N ASP A 81 -3.65 -5.57 -0.98
CA ASP A 81 -2.31 -5.80 -1.56
C ASP A 81 -1.20 -5.14 -0.74
N LEU A 82 -1.38 -3.90 -0.30
CA LEU A 82 -0.42 -3.21 0.57
C LEU A 82 -0.14 -4.00 1.85
N THR A 83 -1.18 -4.39 2.56
CA THR A 83 -1.08 -5.14 3.83
C THR A 83 -0.46 -6.52 3.59
N ARG A 84 -0.87 -7.20 2.53
CA ARG A 84 -0.36 -8.53 2.16
C ARG A 84 1.14 -8.51 1.86
N ILE A 85 1.61 -7.51 1.10
CA ILE A 85 3.04 -7.35 0.80
C ILE A 85 3.80 -7.00 2.07
N SER A 86 3.29 -6.09 2.90
CA SER A 86 3.92 -5.71 4.17
C SER A 86 4.06 -6.91 5.11
N GLN A 87 3.04 -7.76 5.22
CA GLN A 87 3.11 -8.99 6.01
C GLN A 87 4.13 -9.98 5.45
N SER A 88 4.11 -10.21 4.14
CA SER A 88 5.06 -11.10 3.47
C SER A 88 6.52 -10.66 3.70
N ILE A 89 6.77 -9.34 3.74
CA ILE A 89 8.08 -8.79 4.10
C ILE A 89 8.41 -9.08 5.56
N ALA A 90 7.47 -8.85 6.48
CA ALA A 90 7.67 -9.07 7.91
C ALA A 90 7.89 -10.54 8.27
N GLU A 91 7.18 -11.45 7.61
CA GLU A 91 7.30 -12.91 7.77
C GLU A 91 8.51 -13.50 7.04
N GLY A 92 9.08 -12.77 6.07
CA GLY A 92 10.28 -13.16 5.32
C GLY A 92 10.03 -13.92 4.02
N ASP A 93 8.82 -14.39 3.74
CA ASP A 93 8.49 -15.10 2.50
C ASP A 93 8.53 -14.24 1.26
N PHE A 94 8.43 -12.90 1.40
CA PHE A 94 8.71 -11.98 0.30
C PHE A 94 10.06 -12.27 -0.36
N PHE A 95 11.09 -12.57 0.44
CA PHE A 95 12.45 -12.82 -0.03
C PHE A 95 12.63 -14.20 -0.69
N THR A 96 11.60 -15.04 -0.66
CA THR A 96 11.55 -16.35 -1.32
C THR A 96 10.63 -16.36 -2.54
N ASN A 97 10.06 -15.20 -2.92
CA ASN A 97 9.17 -15.09 -4.07
C ASN A 97 9.89 -15.51 -5.36
N ARG A 98 9.43 -16.61 -5.95
CA ARG A 98 10.09 -17.25 -7.11
C ARG A 98 10.16 -16.34 -8.33
N VAL A 99 9.10 -15.58 -8.61
CA VAL A 99 9.04 -14.68 -9.77
C VAL A 99 10.09 -13.58 -9.67
N LEU A 100 10.20 -12.96 -8.49
CA LEU A 100 11.20 -11.92 -8.24
C LEU A 100 12.62 -12.49 -8.27
N LEU A 101 12.84 -13.66 -7.66
CA LEU A 101 14.14 -14.33 -7.67
C LEU A 101 14.57 -14.73 -9.10
N GLU A 102 13.68 -15.29 -9.90
CA GLU A 102 13.97 -15.65 -11.29
C GLU A 102 14.33 -14.40 -12.11
N ALA A 103 13.62 -13.29 -11.94
CA ALA A 103 13.95 -12.02 -12.61
C ALA A 103 15.34 -11.52 -12.21
N LEU A 104 15.66 -11.50 -10.91
CA LEU A 104 16.97 -11.08 -10.41
C LEU A 104 18.10 -11.99 -10.93
N GLN A 105 17.88 -13.31 -10.98
CA GLN A 105 18.85 -14.26 -11.53
C GLN A 105 19.10 -14.03 -13.01
N GLN A 106 18.08 -13.69 -13.78
CA GLN A 106 18.25 -13.35 -15.21
C GLN A 106 19.06 -12.08 -15.38
N ILE A 107 18.78 -11.03 -14.59
CA ILE A 107 19.54 -9.79 -14.59
C ILE A 107 21.01 -10.06 -14.23
N HIS A 108 21.25 -10.83 -13.16
CA HIS A 108 22.60 -11.18 -12.73
C HIS A 108 23.38 -11.92 -13.82
N LYS A 109 22.77 -12.93 -14.46
CA LYS A 109 23.39 -13.68 -15.58
C LYS A 109 23.71 -12.80 -16.79
N ALA A 110 22.87 -11.78 -17.04
CA ALA A 110 23.06 -10.84 -18.15
C ALA A 110 24.09 -9.74 -17.83
N GLY A 111 24.59 -9.64 -16.60
CA GLY A 111 25.44 -8.54 -16.14
C GLY A 111 24.73 -7.19 -16.12
N GLY A 112 23.40 -7.20 -16.01
CA GLY A 112 22.56 -6.00 -16.01
C GLY A 112 22.37 -5.40 -14.62
N LYS A 113 21.56 -4.33 -14.56
CA LYS A 113 21.17 -3.64 -13.32
C LYS A 113 19.65 -3.73 -13.14
N LEU A 114 19.21 -3.80 -11.90
CA LEU A 114 17.81 -3.65 -11.55
C LEU A 114 17.45 -2.17 -11.49
N HIS A 115 16.42 -1.77 -12.19
CA HIS A 115 15.86 -0.43 -12.11
C HIS A 115 14.52 -0.48 -11.37
N LEU A 116 14.44 0.17 -10.20
CA LEU A 116 13.23 0.31 -9.39
C LEU A 116 12.68 1.72 -9.58
N MET A 117 11.41 1.82 -9.94
CA MET A 117 10.75 3.11 -10.14
C MET A 117 9.39 3.13 -9.45
N GLY A 118 9.04 4.25 -8.85
CA GLY A 118 7.76 4.44 -8.18
C GLY A 118 7.77 5.61 -7.20
N LEU A 119 6.62 5.86 -6.59
CA LEU A 119 6.48 6.87 -5.56
C LEU A 119 7.31 6.53 -4.33
N LEU A 120 8.10 7.50 -3.89
CA LEU A 120 8.89 7.41 -2.66
C LEU A 120 8.15 8.13 -1.53
N SER A 121 7.27 7.42 -0.86
CA SER A 121 6.54 7.89 0.31
C SER A 121 5.99 6.73 1.14
N ASP A 122 5.40 7.04 2.29
CA ASP A 122 4.66 6.12 3.15
C ASP A 122 3.13 6.25 2.97
N GLY A 123 2.68 6.96 1.95
CA GLY A 123 1.27 7.21 1.70
C GLY A 123 0.43 5.96 1.46
N GLY A 124 1.04 4.88 0.96
CA GLY A 124 0.40 3.56 0.84
C GLY A 124 -0.72 3.47 -0.20
N VAL A 125 -0.95 4.52 -1.01
CA VAL A 125 -2.00 4.53 -2.04
C VAL A 125 -1.54 3.82 -3.31
N HIS A 126 -0.32 4.09 -3.76
CA HIS A 126 0.25 3.51 -4.98
C HIS A 126 1.52 2.70 -4.70
N SER A 127 2.24 3.03 -3.66
CA SER A 127 3.47 2.37 -3.21
C SER A 127 3.71 2.64 -1.74
N HIS A 128 4.68 1.95 -1.16
CA HIS A 128 5.16 2.22 0.19
C HIS A 128 6.69 2.07 0.23
N ASN A 129 7.39 3.02 0.85
CA ASN A 129 8.85 3.05 0.89
C ASN A 129 9.48 1.78 1.51
N THR A 130 8.82 1.15 2.51
CA THR A 130 9.30 -0.11 3.08
C THR A 130 9.34 -1.26 2.07
N HIS A 131 8.44 -1.28 1.09
CA HIS A 131 8.45 -2.27 0.02
C HIS A 131 9.64 -2.06 -0.93
N LEU A 132 9.98 -0.79 -1.22
CA LEU A 132 11.18 -0.45 -1.97
C LEU A 132 12.44 -0.94 -1.24
N TYR A 133 12.54 -0.71 0.07
CA TYR A 133 13.69 -1.16 0.87
C TYR A 133 13.84 -2.68 0.86
N ALA A 134 12.73 -3.42 0.93
CA ALA A 134 12.75 -4.88 0.82
C ALA A 134 13.25 -5.37 -0.56
N LEU A 135 12.86 -4.70 -1.65
CA LEU A 135 13.35 -5.00 -3.00
C LEU A 135 14.86 -4.74 -3.14
N ILE A 136 15.35 -3.63 -2.57
CA ILE A 136 16.79 -3.30 -2.57
C ILE A 136 17.57 -4.37 -1.79
N GLU A 137 17.07 -4.78 -0.63
CA GLU A 137 17.69 -5.83 0.16
C GLU A 137 17.69 -7.18 -0.58
N MET A 138 16.58 -7.51 -1.26
CA MET A 138 16.48 -8.72 -2.07
C MET A 138 17.50 -8.71 -3.22
N ALA A 139 17.64 -7.57 -3.92
CA ALA A 139 18.60 -7.41 -5.00
C ALA A 139 20.05 -7.57 -4.49
N LYS A 140 20.37 -7.00 -3.32
CA LYS A 140 21.66 -7.19 -2.66
C LYS A 140 21.97 -8.67 -2.40
N ARG A 141 20.99 -9.41 -1.86
CA ARG A 141 21.14 -10.87 -1.59
C ARG A 141 21.42 -11.68 -2.85
N GLN A 142 20.96 -11.18 -4.00
CA GLN A 142 21.18 -11.82 -5.31
C GLN A 142 22.39 -11.25 -6.08
N GLY A 143 23.12 -10.28 -5.51
CA GLY A 143 24.29 -9.66 -6.13
C GLY A 143 23.96 -8.84 -7.39
N VAL A 144 22.79 -8.21 -7.44
CA VAL A 144 22.31 -7.42 -8.60
C VAL A 144 22.38 -5.94 -8.25
N GLU A 145 23.18 -5.16 -8.98
CA GLU A 145 23.24 -3.71 -8.82
C GLU A 145 21.85 -3.07 -9.02
N THR A 146 21.54 -2.08 -8.19
CA THR A 146 20.21 -1.47 -8.17
C THR A 146 20.25 0.04 -8.36
N CYS A 147 19.48 0.53 -9.31
CA CYS A 147 19.26 1.94 -9.60
C CYS A 147 17.81 2.32 -9.21
N ILE A 148 17.64 3.40 -8.44
CA ILE A 148 16.33 3.85 -7.97
C ILE A 148 15.94 5.14 -8.71
N HIS A 149 14.77 5.12 -9.32
CA HIS A 149 14.12 6.28 -9.93
C HIS A 149 13.00 6.74 -8.98
N ALA A 150 13.34 7.66 -8.08
CA ALA A 150 12.44 8.12 -7.04
C ALA A 150 11.42 9.11 -7.60
N PHE A 151 10.13 8.76 -7.53
CA PHE A 151 9.05 9.68 -7.88
C PHE A 151 8.59 10.39 -6.60
N MET A 152 8.66 11.73 -6.60
CA MET A 152 8.26 12.54 -5.46
C MET A 152 6.74 12.67 -5.41
N ASP A 153 6.17 12.42 -4.23
CA ASP A 153 4.73 12.38 -4.01
C ASP A 153 4.14 13.80 -3.89
N GLY A 154 3.84 14.25 -2.70
CA GLY A 154 3.25 15.57 -2.43
C GLY A 154 1.75 15.68 -2.74
N ARG A 155 1.07 14.54 -3.01
CA ARG A 155 -0.38 14.44 -3.17
C ARG A 155 -1.01 13.51 -2.16
N ASP A 156 -0.48 12.29 -2.04
CA ASP A 156 -0.95 11.30 -1.07
C ASP A 156 -0.27 11.52 0.29
N THR A 157 0.76 12.34 0.31
CA THR A 157 1.50 12.84 1.47
C THR A 157 1.66 14.37 1.38
N PRO A 158 2.05 15.07 2.48
CA PRO A 158 2.21 16.51 2.47
C PRO A 158 3.16 16.99 1.35
N PRO A 159 2.84 18.11 0.66
CA PRO A 159 3.58 18.58 -0.51
C PRO A 159 5.09 18.80 -0.29
N GLN A 160 5.50 19.11 0.93
CA GLN A 160 6.91 19.40 1.26
C GLN A 160 7.64 18.21 1.92
N SER A 161 7.03 17.02 2.00
CA SER A 161 7.62 15.85 2.67
C SER A 161 8.71 15.13 1.86
N GLY A 162 8.86 15.43 0.57
CA GLY A 162 9.75 14.72 -0.35
C GLY A 162 11.22 14.68 0.10
N ALA A 163 11.75 15.79 0.61
CA ALA A 163 13.12 15.85 1.13
C ALA A 163 13.33 14.85 2.29
N GLY A 164 12.35 14.71 3.18
CA GLY A 164 12.37 13.76 4.27
C GLY A 164 12.43 12.31 3.78
N TYR A 165 11.64 11.95 2.78
CA TYR A 165 11.66 10.60 2.20
C TYR A 165 12.95 10.27 1.46
N LEU A 166 13.55 11.25 0.75
CA LEU A 166 14.86 11.06 0.15
C LEU A 166 15.96 10.84 1.21
N ALA A 167 15.95 11.62 2.28
CA ALA A 167 16.89 11.44 3.39
C ALA A 167 16.73 10.06 4.08
N GLN A 168 15.49 9.58 4.22
CA GLN A 168 15.22 8.22 4.71
C GLN A 168 15.76 7.15 3.75
N LEU A 169 15.53 7.30 2.44
CA LEU A 169 16.07 6.39 1.44
C LEU A 169 17.59 6.34 1.49
N GLU A 170 18.26 7.48 1.53
CA GLU A 170 19.72 7.53 1.64
C GLU A 170 20.24 6.85 2.91
N THR A 171 19.53 7.00 4.01
CA THR A 171 19.85 6.31 5.27
C THR A 171 19.72 4.79 5.12
N GLU A 172 18.64 4.32 4.47
CA GLU A 172 18.42 2.92 4.20
C GLU A 172 19.43 2.33 3.20
N LEU A 173 19.79 3.07 2.15
CA LEU A 173 20.85 2.64 1.23
C LEU A 173 22.20 2.46 1.94
N LYS A 174 22.55 3.36 2.86
CA LYS A 174 23.74 3.24 3.70
C LYS A 174 23.65 2.04 4.65
N ARG A 175 22.50 1.82 5.28
CA ARG A 175 22.26 0.66 6.17
C ARG A 175 22.35 -0.66 5.39
N ILE A 176 21.70 -0.73 4.25
CA ILE A 176 21.72 -1.93 3.40
C ILE A 176 23.08 -2.08 2.71
N GLN A 177 23.83 -1.00 2.53
CA GLN A 177 25.08 -0.95 1.74
C GLN A 177 24.89 -1.42 0.31
N HIS A 178 23.79 -0.99 -0.33
CA HIS A 178 23.43 -1.39 -1.68
C HIS A 178 22.47 -0.41 -2.33
N GLY A 179 22.58 -0.25 -3.67
CA GLY A 179 21.73 0.60 -4.47
C GLY A 179 22.18 2.06 -4.52
N GLN A 180 21.66 2.79 -5.49
CA GLN A 180 21.90 4.22 -5.65
C GLN A 180 20.69 4.91 -6.24
N VAL A 181 20.46 6.17 -5.88
CA VAL A 181 19.44 7.02 -6.51
C VAL A 181 19.96 7.45 -7.86
N ALA A 182 19.25 7.09 -8.92
CA ALA A 182 19.62 7.41 -10.31
C ALA A 182 18.91 8.67 -10.83
N THR A 183 17.62 8.83 -10.48
CA THR A 183 16.85 10.04 -10.84
C THR A 183 15.85 10.40 -9.73
N VAL A 184 15.57 11.69 -9.62
CA VAL A 184 14.51 12.24 -8.77
C VAL A 184 13.54 12.98 -9.68
N ILE A 185 12.25 12.60 -9.68
CA ILE A 185 11.26 13.11 -10.62
C ILE A 185 9.94 13.35 -9.86
N GLY A 186 9.33 14.52 -10.03
CA GLY A 186 8.01 14.76 -9.47
C GLY A 186 6.93 13.88 -10.12
N ARG A 187 5.96 13.38 -9.34
CA ARG A 187 4.83 12.59 -9.87
C ARG A 187 4.02 13.32 -10.93
N TYR A 188 4.04 14.65 -10.95
CA TYR A 188 3.42 15.48 -11.97
C TYR A 188 3.90 15.14 -13.38
N TYR A 189 5.16 14.71 -13.50
CA TYR A 189 5.76 14.27 -14.75
C TYR A 189 5.72 12.76 -14.93
N ALA A 190 6.13 12.02 -13.89
CA ALA A 190 6.31 10.58 -13.98
C ALA A 190 4.98 9.79 -13.94
N MET A 191 3.91 10.37 -13.41
CA MET A 191 2.61 9.72 -13.23
C MET A 191 1.46 10.50 -13.85
N ASP A 192 1.73 11.24 -14.94
CA ASP A 192 0.66 11.91 -15.67
C ASP A 192 -0.33 10.89 -16.24
N ARG A 193 -1.61 11.15 -16.06
CA ARG A 193 -2.73 10.36 -16.58
C ARG A 193 -3.73 11.18 -17.37
N ASP A 194 -3.34 12.42 -17.72
CA ASP A 194 -4.16 13.38 -18.46
C ASP A 194 -3.75 13.49 -19.93
N ASN A 195 -2.93 12.52 -20.41
CA ASN A 195 -2.36 12.47 -21.77
C ASN A 195 -1.50 13.71 -22.11
N ARG A 196 -0.84 14.28 -21.10
CA ARG A 196 0.09 15.40 -21.27
C ARG A 196 1.48 14.86 -21.63
N TRP A 197 1.66 14.55 -22.88
CA TRP A 197 2.89 13.93 -23.41
C TRP A 197 4.13 14.78 -23.20
N ASP A 198 3.97 16.10 -23.13
CA ASP A 198 5.02 17.06 -22.75
C ASP A 198 5.57 16.80 -21.32
N ARG A 199 4.74 16.34 -20.41
CA ARG A 199 5.15 15.95 -19.05
C ARG A 199 5.79 14.56 -19.05
N VAL A 200 5.11 13.59 -19.63
CA VAL A 200 5.58 12.19 -19.70
C VAL A 200 6.95 12.11 -20.36
N SER A 201 7.18 12.86 -21.44
CA SER A 201 8.44 12.84 -22.16
C SER A 201 9.63 13.29 -21.30
N ARG A 202 9.45 14.22 -20.36
CA ARG A 202 10.53 14.66 -19.45
C ARG A 202 10.95 13.52 -18.51
N ALA A 203 9.99 12.82 -17.92
CA ALA A 203 10.27 11.67 -17.06
C ALA A 203 10.92 10.54 -17.87
N TRP A 204 10.40 10.25 -19.07
CA TRP A 204 10.94 9.24 -19.96
C TRP A 204 12.39 9.55 -20.37
N GLN A 205 12.69 10.79 -20.77
CA GLN A 205 14.02 11.23 -21.14
C GLN A 205 15.01 11.12 -19.98
N ALA A 206 14.59 11.50 -18.77
CA ALA A 206 15.44 11.37 -17.58
C ALA A 206 15.79 9.91 -17.29
N ILE A 207 14.81 9.00 -17.36
CA ILE A 207 15.00 7.58 -17.02
C ILE A 207 15.79 6.84 -18.12
N THR A 208 15.47 7.08 -19.40
CA THR A 208 15.99 6.28 -20.51
C THR A 208 17.22 6.87 -21.19
N LEU A 209 17.34 8.20 -21.20
CA LEU A 209 18.43 8.90 -21.90
C LEU A 209 19.36 9.64 -20.93
N GLY A 210 19.08 9.66 -19.63
CA GLY A 210 19.83 10.44 -18.66
C GLY A 210 19.77 11.96 -18.90
N GLN A 211 18.72 12.44 -19.58
CA GLN A 211 18.52 13.86 -19.87
C GLN A 211 17.74 14.53 -18.74
N GLY A 212 18.40 15.46 -18.06
CA GLY A 212 17.83 16.22 -16.96
C GLY A 212 18.85 17.17 -16.36
N GLN A 213 18.51 17.81 -15.26
CA GLN A 213 19.46 18.59 -14.50
C GLN A 213 20.40 17.62 -13.76
N ALA A 214 21.69 17.69 -14.06
CA ALA A 214 22.69 16.91 -13.37
C ALA A 214 22.93 17.51 -11.96
N VAL A 215 22.93 16.67 -10.96
CA VAL A 215 23.17 17.04 -9.54
C VAL A 215 24.16 16.06 -8.91
N HIS A 216 24.82 16.49 -7.84
CA HIS A 216 25.83 15.67 -7.16
C HIS A 216 25.24 14.82 -6.01
N SER A 217 24.00 15.13 -5.58
CA SER A 217 23.32 14.40 -4.51
C SER A 217 21.82 14.41 -4.70
N SER A 218 21.13 13.44 -4.06
CA SER A 218 19.67 13.41 -4.02
C SER A 218 19.07 14.61 -3.26
N SER A 219 19.78 15.16 -2.29
CA SER A 219 19.37 16.37 -1.56
C SER A 219 19.37 17.59 -2.48
N GLU A 220 20.41 17.77 -3.30
CA GLU A 220 20.49 18.87 -4.28
C GLU A 220 19.37 18.77 -5.34
N ALA A 221 18.89 17.57 -5.62
CA ALA A 221 17.83 17.36 -6.60
C ALA A 221 16.43 17.87 -6.16
N ILE A 222 16.24 18.19 -4.87
CA ILE A 222 14.95 18.60 -4.33
C ILE A 222 14.96 20.05 -3.81
N GLU A 223 16.11 20.69 -3.76
CA GLU A 223 16.28 22.11 -3.51
C GLU A 223 15.91 22.95 -4.76
#